data_6f1d12e482e0f9097747efb767def9bc
#
_entry.id   6f1d12e482e0f9097747efb767def9bc
#
_cell.length_a   1.000
_cell.length_b   1.000
_cell.length_c   1.000
_cell.angle_alpha   90.00
_cell.angle_beta   90.00
_cell.angle_gamma   90.00
#
_symmetry.space_group_name_H-M   'P 1'
#
loop_
_entity.id
_entity.type
_entity.pdbx_description
1 polymer ?
#
loop_
_entity_poly.entity_id
_entity_poly.type
_entity_poly.pdbx_seq_one_letter_code
_entity_poly.pdbx_strand_id
1 'polypeptide(L)'
;VATAAARDGSNLDALLAGVGQALGVDAEGIDGMEEASLSFAGAISGIQVIDEPVLVIDCGGGSTELVLGRGSSIDSRVSLNIGSVRLRERFLHDDPPTVEQIDDARKYVREALDSCPVDVAAARTVIGVAGTVTSLSAIGQNLTDYDRAKVHRSVLTVGQISDLAGKLLSSTVDEVEQMGPLKRRRAEVLCGGAVIIDEVCRRATAGKLVVSETDILDGMALAMLAQGS
;
A
#
# COMPACT_ATOMS: atom_id res chain seq x y z
N VAL A 1 11.59 0.22 13.58
CA VAL A 1 10.25 0.60 14.03
C VAL A 1 9.25 -0.52 13.77
N ALA A 2 8.13 -0.52 14.50
CA ALA A 2 6.99 -1.42 14.33
C ALA A 2 5.76 -0.60 13.92
N THR A 3 5.02 -1.09 12.91
CA THR A 3 3.88 -0.40 12.29
C THR A 3 2.54 -1.05 12.65
N ALA A 4 1.46 -0.74 11.92
CA ALA A 4 0.07 -1.08 12.24
C ALA A 4 -0.14 -2.52 12.74
N ALA A 5 0.37 -3.53 12.03
CA ALA A 5 0.16 -4.94 12.40
C ALA A 5 0.73 -5.32 13.77
N ALA A 6 1.86 -4.71 14.14
CA ALA A 6 2.47 -4.91 15.46
C ALA A 6 1.79 -4.05 16.53
N ARG A 7 1.40 -2.82 16.19
CA ARG A 7 0.71 -1.88 17.07
C ARG A 7 -0.66 -2.40 17.51
N ASP A 8 -1.42 -3.03 16.61
CA ASP A 8 -2.73 -3.60 16.91
C ASP A 8 -2.65 -4.93 17.69
N GLY A 9 -1.45 -5.48 17.84
CA GLY A 9 -1.19 -6.72 18.58
C GLY A 9 -1.23 -6.51 20.10
N SER A 10 -1.84 -7.45 20.83
CA SER A 10 -1.91 -7.41 22.31
C SER A 10 -0.56 -7.62 23.00
N ASN A 11 0.51 -7.93 22.26
CA ASN A 11 1.84 -8.28 22.76
C ASN A 11 2.95 -7.37 22.21
N LEU A 12 2.64 -6.13 21.84
CA LEU A 12 3.59 -5.17 21.29
C LEU A 12 4.84 -5.02 22.17
N ASP A 13 4.67 -4.82 23.48
CA ASP A 13 5.79 -4.65 24.41
C ASP A 13 6.74 -5.85 24.43
N ALA A 14 6.19 -7.06 24.37
CA ALA A 14 6.98 -8.29 24.31
C ALA A 14 7.75 -8.41 22.98
N LEU A 15 7.13 -7.99 21.87
CA LEU A 15 7.76 -7.94 20.55
C LEU A 15 8.94 -6.94 20.57
N LEU A 16 8.70 -5.71 21.02
CA LEU A 16 9.73 -4.66 21.07
C LEU A 16 10.90 -5.06 21.97
N ALA A 17 10.62 -5.64 23.15
CA ALA A 17 11.66 -6.15 24.05
C ALA A 17 12.47 -7.30 23.39
N GLY A 18 11.81 -8.22 22.70
CA GLY A 18 12.47 -9.30 21.98
C GLY A 18 13.37 -8.81 20.85
N VAL A 19 12.91 -7.81 20.09
CA VAL A 19 13.70 -7.15 19.04
C VAL A 19 14.92 -6.44 19.65
N GLY A 20 14.73 -5.70 20.75
CA GLY A 20 15.81 -5.01 21.45
C GLY A 20 16.88 -6.00 21.94
N GLN A 21 16.48 -7.14 22.53
CA GLN A 21 17.42 -8.18 22.95
C GLN A 21 18.17 -8.82 21.77
N ALA A 22 17.50 -9.06 20.67
CA ALA A 22 18.08 -9.73 19.51
C ALA A 22 19.06 -8.85 18.72
N LEU A 23 18.75 -7.56 18.61
CA LEU A 23 19.49 -6.62 17.76
C LEU A 23 20.39 -5.66 18.54
N GLY A 24 20.24 -5.56 19.87
CA GLY A 24 21.01 -4.63 20.71
C GLY A 24 20.67 -3.16 20.50
N VAL A 25 19.46 -2.87 19.98
CA VAL A 25 18.96 -1.51 19.73
C VAL A 25 17.54 -1.36 20.26
N ASP A 26 17.18 -0.17 20.71
CA ASP A 26 15.83 0.10 21.16
C ASP A 26 14.87 0.05 19.94
N ALA A 27 13.85 -0.78 20.06
CA ALA A 27 12.78 -0.86 19.09
C ALA A 27 11.59 -0.04 19.58
N GLU A 28 10.96 0.69 18.67
CA GLU A 28 9.79 1.52 18.98
C GLU A 28 8.64 1.26 18.00
N GLY A 29 7.41 1.45 18.50
CA GLY A 29 6.22 1.50 17.66
C GLY A 29 5.96 2.93 17.21
N ILE A 30 5.72 3.12 15.92
CA ILE A 30 5.33 4.43 15.38
C ILE A 30 3.83 4.48 15.15
N ASP A 31 3.25 5.67 15.27
CA ASP A 31 1.83 5.84 14.95
C ASP A 31 1.59 5.91 13.43
N GLY A 32 0.31 5.80 13.02
CA GLY A 32 -0.04 5.81 11.60
C GLY A 32 0.26 7.15 10.90
N MET A 33 0.35 8.24 11.64
CA MET A 33 0.68 9.55 11.06
C MET A 33 2.18 9.69 10.80
N GLU A 34 2.99 9.11 11.66
CA GLU A 34 4.44 9.02 11.46
C GLU A 34 4.78 8.03 10.35
N GLU A 35 4.13 6.85 10.35
CA GLU A 35 4.21 5.86 9.27
C GLU A 35 3.91 6.51 7.91
N ALA A 36 2.81 7.26 7.81
CA ALA A 36 2.41 7.98 6.60
C ALA A 36 3.47 9.00 6.13
N SER A 37 4.07 9.73 7.08
CA SER A 37 5.09 10.75 6.75
C SER A 37 6.39 10.13 6.23
N LEU A 38 6.84 9.06 6.85
CA LEU A 38 8.02 8.32 6.43
C LEU A 38 7.80 7.64 5.08
N SER A 39 6.63 7.02 4.85
CA SER A 39 6.26 6.44 3.57
C SER A 39 6.23 7.49 2.46
N PHE A 40 5.70 8.70 2.73
CA PHE A 40 5.70 9.80 1.77
C PHE A 40 7.12 10.22 1.39
N ALA A 41 7.97 10.50 2.38
CA ALA A 41 9.36 10.91 2.14
C ALA A 41 10.15 9.85 1.35
N GLY A 42 9.98 8.57 1.70
CA GLY A 42 10.59 7.46 0.99
C GLY A 42 10.10 7.34 -0.45
N ALA A 43 8.77 7.36 -0.64
CA ALA A 43 8.15 7.21 -1.96
C ALA A 43 8.63 8.28 -2.96
N ILE A 44 8.62 9.57 -2.56
CA ILE A 44 9.01 10.67 -3.44
C ILE A 44 10.52 10.70 -3.72
N SER A 45 11.36 10.21 -2.81
CA SER A 45 12.82 10.22 -2.97
C SER A 45 13.28 9.42 -4.19
N GLY A 46 12.54 8.35 -4.55
CA GLY A 46 12.83 7.47 -5.68
C GLY A 46 12.19 7.88 -7.00
N ILE A 47 11.28 8.85 -7.00
CA ILE A 47 10.46 9.21 -8.16
C ILE A 47 10.71 10.68 -8.55
N GLN A 48 10.99 10.92 -9.83
CA GLN A 48 10.96 12.27 -10.35
C GLN A 48 9.50 12.72 -10.52
N VAL A 49 9.03 13.55 -9.60
CA VAL A 49 7.69 14.13 -9.65
C VAL A 49 7.68 15.32 -10.59
N ILE A 50 6.68 15.36 -11.48
CA ILE A 50 6.52 16.43 -12.47
C ILE A 50 5.32 17.30 -12.12
N ASP A 51 4.19 16.66 -11.73
CA ASP A 51 2.92 17.33 -11.46
C ASP A 51 2.51 17.17 -9.99
N GLU A 52 2.23 18.28 -9.34
CA GLU A 52 1.79 18.35 -7.95
C GLU A 52 0.34 18.86 -7.83
N PRO A 53 -0.38 18.51 -6.76
CA PRO A 53 0.04 17.71 -5.61
C PRO A 53 0.20 16.22 -5.90
N VAL A 54 1.05 15.57 -5.09
CA VAL A 54 1.33 14.13 -5.15
C VAL A 54 0.51 13.42 -4.07
N LEU A 55 -0.18 12.36 -4.45
CA LEU A 55 -0.77 11.40 -3.51
C LEU A 55 0.13 10.18 -3.42
N VAL A 56 0.62 9.87 -2.23
CA VAL A 56 1.27 8.58 -1.93
C VAL A 56 0.25 7.66 -1.29
N ILE A 57 0.20 6.41 -1.79
CA ILE A 57 -0.64 5.32 -1.27
C ILE A 57 0.28 4.22 -0.79
N ASP A 58 0.26 3.93 0.49
CA ASP A 58 0.92 2.78 1.11
C ASP A 58 -0.14 1.79 1.56
N CYS A 59 -0.35 0.72 0.79
CA CYS A 59 -1.36 -0.30 1.11
C CYS A 59 -0.71 -1.51 1.76
N GLY A 60 -0.71 -1.51 3.08
CA GLY A 60 -0.22 -2.58 3.92
C GLY A 60 -1.22 -3.72 4.15
N GLY A 61 -0.92 -4.59 5.11
CA GLY A 61 -1.82 -5.69 5.51
C GLY A 61 -2.97 -5.22 6.39
N GLY A 62 -2.71 -4.36 7.38
CA GLY A 62 -3.67 -3.89 8.38
C GLY A 62 -4.24 -2.50 8.11
N SER A 63 -3.47 -1.63 7.47
CA SER A 63 -3.84 -0.24 7.20
C SER A 63 -3.48 0.18 5.78
N THR A 64 -3.97 1.35 5.41
CA THR A 64 -3.58 2.06 4.18
C THR A 64 -3.37 3.52 4.53
N GLU A 65 -2.16 3.99 4.28
CA GLU A 65 -1.78 5.38 4.46
C GLU A 65 -2.02 6.13 3.15
N LEU A 66 -2.68 7.29 3.27
CA LEU A 66 -2.86 8.23 2.18
C LEU A 66 -2.22 9.56 2.57
N VAL A 67 -1.30 10.05 1.75
CA VAL A 67 -0.59 11.30 2.00
C VAL A 67 -0.62 12.17 0.76
N LEU A 68 -1.20 13.34 0.86
CA LEU A 68 -1.21 14.36 -0.18
C LEU A 68 -0.20 15.45 0.18
N GLY A 69 0.67 15.82 -0.77
CA GLY A 69 1.68 16.84 -0.50
C GLY A 69 2.33 17.42 -1.76
N ARG A 70 3.26 18.35 -1.54
CA ARG A 70 4.06 19.04 -2.59
C ARG A 70 5.51 19.14 -2.15
N GLY A 71 6.43 18.74 -3.00
CA GLY A 71 7.85 18.64 -2.63
C GLY A 71 8.02 17.79 -1.37
N SER A 72 8.64 18.34 -0.35
CA SER A 72 8.78 17.71 0.98
C SER A 72 7.64 18.07 1.96
N SER A 73 6.67 18.90 1.54
CA SER A 73 5.59 19.40 2.39
C SER A 73 4.36 18.52 2.29
N ILE A 74 3.80 18.15 3.44
CA ILE A 74 2.57 17.37 3.53
C ILE A 74 1.39 18.33 3.73
N ASP A 75 0.41 18.28 2.79
CA ASP A 75 -0.81 19.06 2.88
C ASP A 75 -1.85 18.36 3.79
N SER A 76 -2.03 17.06 3.61
CA SER A 76 -2.90 16.22 4.44
C SER A 76 -2.46 14.77 4.42
N ARG A 77 -2.76 14.04 5.50
CA ARG A 77 -2.43 12.63 5.66
C ARG A 77 -3.43 11.92 6.54
N VAL A 78 -3.57 10.60 6.34
CA VAL A 78 -4.42 9.72 7.15
C VAL A 78 -3.88 8.29 7.09
N SER A 79 -4.04 7.55 8.18
CA SER A 79 -3.95 6.08 8.21
C SER A 79 -5.36 5.53 8.36
N LEU A 80 -5.82 4.81 7.35
CA LEU A 80 -7.14 4.17 7.34
C LEU A 80 -7.00 2.71 7.78
N ASN A 81 -7.89 2.25 8.64
CA ASN A 81 -7.95 0.86 9.11
C ASN A 81 -8.49 -0.09 8.02
N ILE A 82 -8.01 0.08 6.79
CA ILE A 82 -8.26 -0.80 5.65
C ILE A 82 -6.91 -1.30 5.12
N GLY A 83 -6.74 -2.60 4.99
CA GLY A 83 -5.52 -3.21 4.51
C GLY A 83 -5.82 -4.53 3.81
N SER A 84 -4.87 -5.04 3.05
CA SER A 84 -5.07 -6.22 2.20
C SER A 84 -5.49 -7.47 2.99
N VAL A 85 -4.84 -7.72 4.13
CA VAL A 85 -5.18 -8.84 5.04
C VAL A 85 -6.54 -8.59 5.69
N ARG A 86 -6.73 -7.40 6.27
CA ARG A 86 -7.97 -7.04 6.96
C ARG A 86 -9.20 -7.16 6.05
N LEU A 87 -9.09 -6.73 4.80
CA LEU A 87 -10.18 -6.81 3.84
C LEU A 87 -10.47 -8.25 3.44
N ARG A 88 -9.42 -9.07 3.24
CA ARG A 88 -9.55 -10.51 2.98
C ARG A 88 -10.27 -11.23 4.12
N GLU A 89 -9.82 -11.02 5.34
CA GLU A 89 -10.36 -11.70 6.52
C GLU A 89 -11.80 -11.27 6.85
N ARG A 90 -12.15 -10.02 6.59
CA ARG A 90 -13.46 -9.48 6.97
C ARG A 90 -14.56 -9.70 5.94
N PHE A 91 -14.23 -9.68 4.65
CA PHE A 91 -15.23 -9.68 3.59
C PHE A 91 -15.03 -10.75 2.53
N LEU A 92 -13.80 -11.10 2.15
CA LEU A 92 -13.52 -11.92 0.98
C LEU A 92 -13.18 -13.37 1.41
N HIS A 93 -14.14 -14.05 2.08
CA HIS A 93 -13.87 -15.34 2.72
C HIS A 93 -13.78 -16.52 1.75
N ASP A 94 -14.58 -16.50 0.66
CA ASP A 94 -14.63 -17.59 -0.31
C ASP A 94 -13.43 -17.52 -1.29
N ASP A 95 -13.19 -18.61 -2.00
CA ASP A 95 -12.08 -18.73 -2.95
C ASP A 95 -12.55 -19.34 -4.27
N PRO A 96 -12.81 -18.53 -5.33
CA PRO A 96 -12.77 -17.06 -5.34
C PRO A 96 -13.90 -16.40 -4.54
N PRO A 97 -13.77 -15.12 -4.17
CA PRO A 97 -14.83 -14.40 -3.47
C PRO A 97 -16.12 -14.31 -4.28
N THR A 98 -17.27 -14.35 -3.60
CA THR A 98 -18.58 -14.14 -4.25
C THR A 98 -18.78 -12.67 -4.63
N VAL A 99 -19.73 -12.42 -5.55
CA VAL A 99 -20.10 -11.05 -5.96
C VAL A 99 -20.56 -10.22 -4.77
N GLU A 100 -21.34 -10.80 -3.87
CA GLU A 100 -21.83 -10.12 -2.66
C GLU A 100 -20.66 -9.72 -1.74
N GLN A 101 -19.70 -10.62 -1.51
CA GLN A 101 -18.50 -10.34 -0.73
C GLN A 101 -17.65 -9.21 -1.33
N ILE A 102 -17.54 -9.20 -2.66
CA ILE A 102 -16.81 -8.15 -3.40
C ILE A 102 -17.52 -6.80 -3.25
N ASP A 103 -18.85 -6.77 -3.39
CA ASP A 103 -19.63 -5.54 -3.27
C ASP A 103 -19.56 -4.97 -1.86
N ASP A 104 -19.63 -5.81 -0.83
CA ASP A 104 -19.49 -5.41 0.57
C ASP A 104 -18.09 -4.87 0.87
N ALA A 105 -17.03 -5.53 0.35
CA ALA A 105 -15.66 -5.06 0.47
C ALA A 105 -15.47 -3.68 -0.17
N ARG A 106 -15.95 -3.50 -1.40
CA ARG A 106 -15.89 -2.22 -2.12
C ARG A 106 -16.66 -1.12 -1.39
N LYS A 107 -17.86 -1.42 -0.90
CA LYS A 107 -18.67 -0.50 -0.12
C LYS A 107 -17.92 -0.03 1.12
N TYR A 108 -17.35 -0.96 1.89
CA TYR A 108 -16.58 -0.63 3.09
C TYR A 108 -15.37 0.29 2.78
N VAL A 109 -14.64 0.01 1.71
CA VAL A 109 -13.51 0.87 1.28
C VAL A 109 -14.02 2.25 0.87
N ARG A 110 -15.12 2.36 0.13
CA ARG A 110 -15.72 3.63 -0.28
C ARG A 110 -16.14 4.48 0.91
N GLU A 111 -16.80 3.87 1.91
CA GLU A 111 -17.21 4.55 3.15
C GLU A 111 -15.99 5.08 3.92
N ALA A 112 -14.91 4.31 4.01
CA ALA A 112 -13.67 4.77 4.61
C ALA A 112 -13.04 5.96 3.86
N LEU A 113 -13.07 5.93 2.53
CA LEU A 113 -12.58 7.01 1.69
C LEU A 113 -13.48 8.24 1.72
N ASP A 114 -14.80 8.09 1.89
CA ASP A 114 -15.76 9.21 2.01
C ASP A 114 -15.56 10.01 3.29
N SER A 115 -15.11 9.33 4.37
CA SER A 115 -14.77 9.96 5.65
C SER A 115 -13.31 10.43 5.75
N CYS A 116 -12.52 10.20 4.69
CA CYS A 116 -11.10 10.51 4.65
C CYS A 116 -10.86 12.02 4.55
N PRO A 117 -9.96 12.63 5.38
CA PRO A 117 -9.66 14.05 5.31
C PRO A 117 -8.73 14.42 4.13
N VAL A 118 -8.21 13.42 3.40
CA VAL A 118 -7.32 13.64 2.25
C VAL A 118 -8.14 13.79 0.98
N ASP A 119 -7.99 14.91 0.28
CA ASP A 119 -8.61 15.12 -1.03
C ASP A 119 -7.89 14.34 -2.12
N VAL A 120 -8.27 13.07 -2.27
CA VAL A 120 -7.70 12.16 -3.28
C VAL A 120 -7.88 12.70 -4.70
N ALA A 121 -8.97 13.41 -4.98
CA ALA A 121 -9.26 13.95 -6.31
C ALA A 121 -8.34 15.11 -6.71
N ALA A 122 -7.74 15.81 -5.74
CA ALA A 122 -6.79 16.89 -6.00
C ALA A 122 -5.46 16.39 -6.59
N ALA A 123 -5.12 15.10 -6.43
CA ALA A 123 -3.84 14.54 -6.86
C ALA A 123 -3.62 14.65 -8.37
N ARG A 124 -2.44 15.17 -8.77
CA ARG A 124 -1.97 15.22 -10.16
C ARG A 124 -1.02 14.06 -10.47
N THR A 125 -0.30 13.60 -9.46
CA THR A 125 0.53 12.39 -9.52
C THR A 125 0.09 11.46 -8.40
N VAL A 126 -0.09 10.18 -8.69
CA VAL A 126 -0.34 9.13 -7.70
C VAL A 126 0.85 8.19 -7.70
N ILE A 127 1.45 8.00 -6.52
CA ILE A 127 2.55 7.05 -6.29
C ILE A 127 2.05 5.97 -5.36
N GLY A 128 2.21 4.72 -5.74
CA GLY A 128 1.88 3.58 -4.90
C GLY A 128 3.14 2.86 -4.44
N VAL A 129 3.18 2.51 -3.16
CA VAL A 129 4.28 1.76 -2.53
C VAL A 129 3.77 0.45 -1.94
N ALA A 130 4.67 -0.29 -1.34
CA ALA A 130 4.44 -1.57 -0.68
C ALA A 130 4.01 -2.73 -1.59
N GLY A 131 3.91 -3.89 -0.97
CA GLY A 131 3.81 -5.15 -1.68
C GLY A 131 2.53 -5.37 -2.49
N THR A 132 1.44 -4.66 -2.20
CA THR A 132 0.22 -4.73 -3.03
C THR A 132 0.49 -4.14 -4.41
N VAL A 133 0.97 -2.91 -4.45
CA VAL A 133 1.20 -2.18 -5.70
C VAL A 133 2.30 -2.81 -6.53
N THR A 134 3.41 -3.22 -5.91
CA THR A 134 4.53 -3.87 -6.61
C THR A 134 4.12 -5.22 -7.19
N SER A 135 3.24 -5.98 -6.49
CA SER A 135 2.68 -7.22 -7.02
C SER A 135 1.75 -6.99 -8.20
N LEU A 136 0.86 -5.98 -8.14
CA LEU A 136 0.00 -5.61 -9.27
C LEU A 136 0.83 -5.23 -10.49
N SER A 137 1.93 -4.48 -10.29
CA SER A 137 2.86 -4.13 -11.38
C SER A 137 3.54 -5.36 -11.97
N ALA A 138 4.04 -6.27 -11.14
CA ALA A 138 4.71 -7.49 -11.61
C ALA A 138 3.75 -8.37 -12.43
N ILE A 139 2.50 -8.55 -11.99
CA ILE A 139 1.47 -9.28 -12.73
C ILE A 139 1.12 -8.55 -14.03
N GLY A 140 0.88 -7.25 -13.98
CA GLY A 140 0.53 -6.43 -15.15
C GLY A 140 1.60 -6.43 -16.24
N GLN A 141 2.86 -6.63 -15.88
CA GLN A 141 3.99 -6.78 -16.77
C GLN A 141 4.27 -8.25 -17.17
N ASN A 142 3.49 -9.22 -16.67
CA ASN A 142 3.68 -10.66 -16.88
C ASN A 142 5.10 -11.13 -16.50
N LEU A 143 5.64 -10.63 -15.38
CA LEU A 143 6.96 -11.05 -14.91
C LEU A 143 6.89 -12.47 -14.34
N THR A 144 7.82 -13.33 -14.75
CA THR A 144 8.00 -14.68 -14.19
C THR A 144 8.84 -14.66 -12.91
N ASP A 145 9.78 -13.74 -12.86
CA ASP A 145 10.65 -13.50 -11.71
C ASP A 145 10.54 -12.04 -11.28
N TYR A 146 10.64 -11.80 -9.97
CA TYR A 146 10.55 -10.44 -9.46
C TYR A 146 11.76 -9.62 -9.87
N ASP A 147 11.53 -8.55 -10.62
CA ASP A 147 12.56 -7.64 -11.10
C ASP A 147 12.25 -6.22 -10.59
N ARG A 148 12.97 -5.82 -9.54
CA ARG A 148 12.83 -4.50 -8.92
C ARG A 148 13.04 -3.35 -9.93
N ALA A 149 13.96 -3.51 -10.87
CA ALA A 149 14.25 -2.46 -11.85
C ALA A 149 13.10 -2.26 -12.86
N LYS A 150 12.35 -3.32 -13.17
CA LYS A 150 11.16 -3.25 -14.02
C LYS A 150 9.93 -2.76 -13.27
N VAL A 151 9.82 -3.10 -11.98
CA VAL A 151 8.70 -2.69 -11.12
C VAL A 151 8.81 -1.22 -10.71
N HIS A 152 9.99 -0.79 -10.25
CA HIS A 152 10.21 0.59 -9.84
C HIS A 152 10.03 1.56 -11.02
N ARG A 153 9.23 2.60 -10.81
CA ARG A 153 8.85 3.60 -11.80
C ARG A 153 7.95 3.07 -12.94
N SER A 154 7.49 1.82 -12.87
CA SER A 154 6.47 1.36 -13.79
C SER A 154 5.16 2.13 -13.57
N VAL A 155 4.31 2.14 -14.58
CA VAL A 155 3.05 2.89 -14.57
C VAL A 155 1.89 1.94 -14.82
N LEU A 156 0.87 2.03 -13.98
CA LEU A 156 -0.41 1.35 -14.17
C LEU A 156 -1.49 2.41 -14.42
N THR A 157 -2.23 2.29 -15.51
CA THR A 157 -3.43 3.11 -15.74
C THR A 157 -4.56 2.64 -14.81
N VAL A 158 -5.54 3.50 -14.52
CA VAL A 158 -6.73 3.13 -13.74
C VAL A 158 -7.46 1.94 -14.38
N GLY A 159 -7.54 1.89 -15.72
CA GLY A 159 -8.12 0.74 -16.43
C GLY A 159 -7.37 -0.56 -16.15
N GLN A 160 -6.04 -0.56 -16.26
CA GLN A 160 -5.22 -1.74 -15.95
C GLN A 160 -5.38 -2.19 -14.49
N ILE A 161 -5.43 -1.24 -13.54
CA ILE A 161 -5.66 -1.55 -12.12
C ILE A 161 -7.03 -2.21 -11.95
N SER A 162 -8.08 -1.68 -12.58
CA SER A 162 -9.43 -2.24 -12.52
C SER A 162 -9.51 -3.64 -13.13
N ASP A 163 -8.86 -3.86 -14.26
CA ASP A 163 -8.80 -5.17 -14.93
C ASP A 163 -8.06 -6.20 -14.06
N LEU A 164 -6.92 -5.80 -13.47
CA LEU A 164 -6.16 -6.64 -12.53
C LEU A 164 -6.99 -6.97 -11.29
N ALA A 165 -7.66 -5.99 -10.69
CA ALA A 165 -8.53 -6.22 -9.56
C ALA A 165 -9.67 -7.18 -9.89
N GLY A 166 -10.32 -7.00 -11.04
CA GLY A 166 -11.36 -7.90 -11.53
C GLY A 166 -10.86 -9.33 -11.73
N LYS A 167 -9.68 -9.49 -12.35
CA LYS A 167 -9.04 -10.79 -12.56
C LYS A 167 -8.72 -11.48 -11.24
N LEU A 168 -8.12 -10.77 -10.29
CA LEU A 168 -7.76 -11.31 -8.97
C LEU A 168 -9.00 -11.74 -8.17
N LEU A 169 -10.08 -10.97 -8.24
CA LEU A 169 -11.34 -11.26 -7.54
C LEU A 169 -12.14 -12.42 -8.16
N SER A 170 -11.90 -12.76 -9.42
CA SER A 170 -12.55 -13.88 -10.11
C SER A 170 -11.71 -15.15 -10.14
N SER A 171 -10.51 -15.14 -9.56
CA SER A 171 -9.58 -16.27 -9.57
C SER A 171 -9.38 -16.84 -8.16
N THR A 172 -9.14 -18.14 -8.10
CA THR A 172 -8.73 -18.82 -6.86
C THR A 172 -7.33 -18.38 -6.44
N VAL A 173 -6.99 -18.57 -5.17
CA VAL A 173 -5.64 -18.28 -4.65
C VAL A 173 -4.57 -19.07 -5.41
N ASP A 174 -4.86 -20.32 -5.80
CA ASP A 174 -3.93 -21.15 -6.60
C ASP A 174 -3.66 -20.54 -7.97
N GLU A 175 -4.68 -20.03 -8.63
CA GLU A 175 -4.54 -19.33 -9.92
C GLU A 175 -3.80 -18.00 -9.75
N VAL A 176 -4.12 -17.22 -8.70
CA VAL A 176 -3.43 -15.96 -8.41
C VAL A 176 -1.94 -16.16 -8.17
N GLU A 177 -1.56 -17.21 -7.44
CA GLU A 177 -0.15 -17.55 -7.18
C GLU A 177 0.65 -17.77 -8.48
N GLN A 178 -0.03 -18.25 -9.54
CA GLN A 178 0.57 -18.52 -10.85
C GLN A 178 0.58 -17.29 -11.80
N MET A 179 -0.05 -16.17 -11.43
CA MET A 179 -0.13 -14.98 -12.30
C MET A 179 1.17 -14.17 -12.36
N GLY A 180 2.12 -14.43 -11.47
CA GLY A 180 3.37 -13.67 -11.40
C GLY A 180 4.31 -14.22 -10.34
N PRO A 181 5.39 -13.52 -10.01
CA PRO A 181 6.38 -13.95 -9.01
C PRO A 181 5.85 -13.76 -7.58
N LEU A 182 4.75 -14.42 -7.26
CA LEU A 182 4.05 -14.31 -5.99
C LEU A 182 4.36 -15.49 -5.08
N LYS A 183 4.47 -15.20 -3.77
CA LYS A 183 4.43 -16.24 -2.73
C LYS A 183 2.99 -16.46 -2.30
N ARG A 184 2.64 -17.69 -1.91
CA ARG A 184 1.30 -18.09 -1.45
C ARG A 184 0.64 -17.08 -0.51
N ARG A 185 1.34 -16.66 0.55
CA ARG A 185 0.83 -15.66 1.51
C ARG A 185 0.47 -14.32 0.87
N ARG A 186 1.14 -13.93 -0.20
CA ARG A 186 0.81 -12.71 -0.95
C ARG A 186 -0.42 -12.94 -1.82
N ALA A 187 -0.51 -14.08 -2.52
CA ALA A 187 -1.64 -14.42 -3.35
C ALA A 187 -2.96 -14.44 -2.55
N GLU A 188 -2.93 -14.97 -1.32
CA GLU A 188 -4.09 -15.04 -0.43
C GLU A 188 -4.75 -13.68 -0.12
N VAL A 189 -3.97 -12.61 -0.05
CA VAL A 189 -4.46 -11.29 0.39
C VAL A 189 -4.47 -10.24 -0.72
N LEU A 190 -3.91 -10.56 -1.88
CA LEU A 190 -3.72 -9.58 -2.95
C LEU A 190 -5.04 -9.04 -3.51
N CYS A 191 -6.09 -9.87 -3.56
CA CYS A 191 -7.43 -9.44 -3.97
C CYS A 191 -7.96 -8.30 -3.08
N GLY A 192 -7.77 -8.37 -1.76
CA GLY A 192 -8.17 -7.30 -0.83
C GLY A 192 -7.40 -6.00 -1.09
N GLY A 193 -6.08 -6.10 -1.27
CA GLY A 193 -5.26 -4.94 -1.61
C GLY A 193 -5.63 -4.33 -2.97
N ALA A 194 -5.94 -5.16 -3.96
CA ALA A 194 -6.35 -4.70 -5.30
C ALA A 194 -7.66 -3.91 -5.26
N VAL A 195 -8.64 -4.31 -4.42
CA VAL A 195 -9.88 -3.54 -4.19
C VAL A 195 -9.54 -2.14 -3.65
N ILE A 196 -8.65 -2.04 -2.67
CA ILE A 196 -8.28 -0.76 -2.06
C ILE A 196 -7.63 0.15 -3.12
N ILE A 197 -6.62 -0.35 -3.83
CA ILE A 197 -5.92 0.44 -4.86
C ILE A 197 -6.86 0.87 -5.98
N ASP A 198 -7.76 0.00 -6.44
CA ASP A 198 -8.76 0.31 -7.47
C ASP A 198 -9.69 1.44 -7.02
N GLU A 199 -10.26 1.37 -5.80
CA GLU A 199 -11.18 2.39 -5.29
C GLU A 199 -10.48 3.75 -5.05
N VAL A 200 -9.23 3.77 -4.59
CA VAL A 200 -8.46 5.01 -4.44
C VAL A 200 -8.12 5.60 -5.81
N CYS A 201 -7.60 4.79 -6.75
CA CYS A 201 -7.21 5.27 -8.06
C CYS A 201 -8.39 5.76 -8.92
N ARG A 202 -9.59 5.19 -8.75
CA ARG A 202 -10.82 5.69 -9.39
C ARG A 202 -11.24 7.08 -8.91
N ARG A 203 -10.88 7.48 -7.68
CA ARG A 203 -11.16 8.82 -7.14
C ARG A 203 -10.13 9.85 -7.57
N ALA A 204 -8.89 9.42 -7.81
CA ALA A 204 -7.82 10.31 -8.24
C ALA A 204 -8.01 10.74 -9.69
N THR A 205 -7.77 12.04 -9.97
CA THR A 205 -7.89 12.59 -11.34
C THR A 205 -6.68 12.32 -12.22
N ALA A 206 -5.59 11.82 -11.65
CA ALA A 206 -4.31 11.57 -12.34
C ALA A 206 -4.39 10.50 -13.45
N GLY A 207 -5.40 9.63 -13.43
CA GLY A 207 -5.64 8.59 -14.45
C GLY A 207 -4.63 7.43 -14.47
N LYS A 208 -3.58 7.52 -13.69
CA LYS A 208 -2.49 6.54 -13.58
C LYS A 208 -1.83 6.56 -12.22
N LEU A 209 -1.18 5.44 -11.87
CA LEU A 209 -0.37 5.26 -10.67
C LEU A 209 1.06 4.91 -11.07
N VAL A 210 2.03 5.59 -10.48
CA VAL A 210 3.47 5.28 -10.59
C VAL A 210 3.86 4.37 -9.44
N VAL A 211 4.53 3.27 -9.72
CA VAL A 211 4.95 2.29 -8.72
C VAL A 211 6.30 2.67 -8.14
N SER A 212 6.42 2.74 -6.83
CA SER A 212 7.70 2.98 -6.16
C SER A 212 8.12 1.76 -5.33
N GLU A 213 9.40 1.43 -5.44
CA GLU A 213 10.12 0.46 -4.60
C GLU A 213 10.87 1.12 -3.45
N THR A 214 10.89 2.46 -3.42
CA THR A 214 11.32 3.23 -2.26
C THR A 214 10.09 3.48 -1.39
N ASP A 215 10.21 3.15 -0.12
CA ASP A 215 9.09 3.12 0.82
C ASP A 215 9.47 3.71 2.19
N ILE A 216 8.76 3.30 3.24
CA ILE A 216 9.00 3.74 4.61
C ILE A 216 10.45 3.51 5.07
N LEU A 217 11.14 2.44 4.59
CA LEU A 217 12.52 2.16 4.98
C LEU A 217 13.47 3.23 4.43
N ASP A 218 13.24 3.66 3.19
CA ASP A 218 13.99 4.76 2.58
C ASP A 218 13.70 6.08 3.31
N GLY A 219 12.44 6.32 3.67
CA GLY A 219 12.04 7.49 4.47
C GLY A 219 12.69 7.52 5.84
N MET A 220 12.78 6.39 6.52
CA MET A 220 13.50 6.27 7.79
C MET A 220 15.00 6.57 7.63
N ALA A 221 15.63 6.02 6.59
CA ALA A 221 17.03 6.29 6.32
C ALA A 221 17.28 7.79 6.08
N LEU A 222 16.41 8.46 5.33
CA LEU A 222 16.47 9.92 5.11
C LEU A 222 16.30 10.71 6.40
N ALA A 223 15.33 10.32 7.25
CA ALA A 223 15.10 10.97 8.54
C ALA A 223 16.31 10.84 9.48
N MET A 224 16.93 9.66 9.53
CA MET A 224 18.16 9.43 10.34
C MET A 224 19.34 10.28 9.84
N LEU A 225 19.52 10.40 8.53
CA LEU A 225 20.57 11.25 7.95
C LEU A 225 20.36 12.73 8.29
N ALA A 226 19.12 13.20 8.30
CA ALA A 226 18.80 14.59 8.64
C ALA A 226 19.04 14.92 10.13
N GLN A 227 18.94 13.95 11.04
CA GLN A 227 19.22 14.13 12.47
C GLN A 227 20.71 14.10 12.80
N GLY A 228 21.54 13.50 11.95
CA GLY A 228 22.99 13.39 12.12
C GLY A 228 23.81 14.53 11.51
N SER A 229 23.14 15.51 10.87
CA SER A 229 23.74 16.69 10.23
C SER A 229 23.57 17.93 11.10
#